data_fcb4e423fd52d4b751c1009e7d148b85
#
_entry.id   fcb4e423fd52d4b751c1009e7d148b85
#
_cell.length_a   1.000
_cell.length_b   1.000
_cell.length_c   1.000
_cell.angle_alpha   90.00
_cell.angle_beta   90.00
_cell.angle_gamma   90.00
#
_symmetry.space_group_name_H-M   'P 1'
#
loop_
_entity.id
_entity.type
_entity.pdbx_description
1 polymer ?
#
loop_
_entity_poly.entity_id
_entity_poly.type
_entity_poly.pdbx_seq_one_letter_code
_entity_poly.pdbx_strand_id
1 'polypeptide(L)'
;MLYQWFELGHAAVKPARAAADAGKIFFNNPFNPLTHTSMGRHAAAACEVFERTTRRYEKPTFGIETTNVDGASVAVTEEIVWQRPFCRLKHFHRDIDEARAAKDPRILLVAPMSGHFATLLRGTVEALLPDHDVYITDWIDARNVPVAAGGFDLDDYIVYMQDMFRHFGGDVHVFAVCQPSVPVLAAVALMEQEGDPHVPISMVLAGGPIDTRINPTEVNKLAQDKGTEWFRSNVITTVPWPSLGFGRPVYPGFLQLTGFMTMNLDRHMKAHKDLFYHLVRGDGDSAEKHRDFYDEYLAVMDLTAEFYIQTIDQVFVRHLFAKGEMFHRNQRIDLTAIRRVALMTVEGEKDDITGIGQCAIALDLCSNIPAEDKVHYECPGVGHYGIFNGSRFRSDIAPRIARFVRHRDPRADETVLKSTRANATPRASDKGDNHAADDNSAFSFSADQSAAFRSEAAAKNQSVLTPLPVRPVASRPAMDGSADAWSQMWAGNIFMQNMFGIAPPAASKSADEKSNGTSVSA
;
A
#
# COMPACT_ATOMS: atom_id res chain seq x y z
N MET A 1 12.90 -14.33 17.50
CA MET A 1 11.87 -15.03 18.31
C MET A 1 10.45 -14.77 17.82
N LEU A 2 10.06 -13.52 17.53
CA LEU A 2 8.67 -13.18 17.13
C LEU A 2 8.20 -13.94 15.87
N TYR A 3 9.04 -14.01 14.84
CA TYR A 3 8.73 -14.74 13.60
C TYR A 3 8.51 -16.24 13.85
N GLN A 4 9.34 -16.86 14.70
CA GLN A 4 9.18 -18.26 15.07
C GLN A 4 7.88 -18.53 15.84
N TRP A 5 7.48 -17.62 16.74
CA TRP A 5 6.19 -17.70 17.44
C TRP A 5 5.01 -17.59 16.49
N PHE A 6 5.11 -16.71 15.50
CA PHE A 6 4.09 -16.59 14.45
C PHE A 6 3.95 -17.90 13.65
N GLU A 7 5.07 -18.50 13.22
CA GLU A 7 5.08 -19.78 12.50
C GLU A 7 4.52 -20.93 13.37
N LEU A 8 4.90 -21.00 14.64
CA LEU A 8 4.39 -21.99 15.59
C LEU A 8 2.89 -21.81 15.82
N GLY A 9 2.42 -20.58 15.96
CA GLY A 9 0.99 -20.28 16.09
C GLY A 9 0.18 -20.75 14.88
N HIS A 10 0.67 -20.47 13.67
CA HIS A 10 0.07 -20.98 12.43
C HIS A 10 0.06 -22.50 12.34
N ALA A 11 1.14 -23.15 12.77
CA ALA A 11 1.24 -24.61 12.80
C ALA A 11 0.27 -25.22 13.82
N ALA A 12 0.13 -24.61 14.99
CA ALA A 12 -0.78 -25.07 16.05
C ALA A 12 -2.25 -25.02 15.65
N VAL A 13 -2.65 -24.02 14.84
CA VAL A 13 -4.04 -23.87 14.37
C VAL A 13 -4.35 -24.76 13.15
N LYS A 14 -3.36 -25.33 12.48
CA LYS A 14 -3.53 -26.14 11.26
C LYS A 14 -4.55 -27.30 11.41
N PRO A 15 -4.57 -28.08 12.52
CA PRO A 15 -5.57 -29.15 12.68
C PRO A 15 -7.01 -28.61 12.80
N ALA A 16 -7.20 -27.50 13.55
CA ALA A 16 -8.52 -26.89 13.70
C ALA A 16 -9.02 -26.32 12.36
N ARG A 17 -8.11 -25.77 11.56
CA ARG A 17 -8.42 -25.28 10.20
C ARG A 17 -8.85 -26.43 9.27
N ALA A 18 -8.13 -27.55 9.29
CA ALA A 18 -8.51 -28.74 8.52
C ALA A 18 -9.90 -29.28 8.95
N ALA A 19 -10.22 -29.22 10.25
CA ALA A 19 -11.55 -29.58 10.74
C ALA A 19 -12.62 -28.60 10.25
N ALA A 20 -12.32 -27.30 10.23
CA ALA A 20 -13.23 -26.27 9.69
C ALA A 20 -13.47 -26.46 8.18
N ASP A 21 -12.43 -26.77 7.40
CA ASP A 21 -12.57 -27.07 5.97
C ASP A 21 -13.46 -28.30 5.73
N ALA A 22 -13.24 -29.37 6.48
CA ALA A 22 -14.09 -30.55 6.44
C ALA A 22 -15.54 -30.22 6.83
N GLY A 23 -15.73 -29.38 7.86
CA GLY A 23 -17.03 -28.87 8.30
C GLY A 23 -17.73 -28.06 7.22
N LYS A 24 -17.01 -27.15 6.57
CA LYS A 24 -17.52 -26.37 5.44
C LYS A 24 -18.01 -27.25 4.30
N ILE A 25 -17.20 -28.24 3.89
CA ILE A 25 -17.56 -29.21 2.84
C ILE A 25 -18.80 -30.00 3.26
N PHE A 26 -18.85 -30.50 4.50
CA PHE A 26 -19.97 -31.30 5.00
C PHE A 26 -21.27 -30.51 5.03
N PHE A 27 -21.27 -29.28 5.59
CA PHE A 27 -22.47 -28.45 5.71
C PHE A 27 -22.90 -27.78 4.39
N ASN A 28 -22.05 -27.71 3.38
CA ASN A 28 -22.40 -27.22 2.03
C ASN A 28 -22.75 -28.37 1.05
N ASN A 29 -22.66 -29.62 1.46
CA ASN A 29 -23.00 -30.75 0.61
C ASN A 29 -24.51 -30.80 0.37
N PRO A 30 -25.00 -30.69 -0.89
CA PRO A 30 -26.43 -30.68 -1.20
C PRO A 30 -27.17 -31.96 -0.81
N PHE A 31 -26.44 -33.07 -0.68
CA PHE A 31 -27.02 -34.36 -0.24
C PHE A 31 -27.12 -34.48 1.30
N ASN A 32 -26.60 -33.51 2.05
CA ASN A 32 -26.73 -33.47 3.49
C ASN A 32 -28.01 -32.70 3.91
N PRO A 33 -28.97 -33.32 4.59
CA PRO A 33 -30.20 -32.65 5.01
C PRO A 33 -29.97 -31.41 5.88
N LEU A 34 -28.84 -31.37 6.64
CA LEU A 34 -28.50 -30.25 7.51
C LEU A 34 -28.16 -28.98 6.72
N THR A 35 -27.67 -29.09 5.48
CA THR A 35 -27.36 -27.95 4.60
C THR A 35 -28.55 -26.99 4.43
N HIS A 36 -29.76 -27.54 4.37
CA HIS A 36 -30.97 -26.76 4.18
C HIS A 36 -31.55 -26.19 5.48
N THR A 37 -30.96 -26.51 6.62
CA THR A 37 -31.38 -25.99 7.93
C THR A 37 -30.67 -24.68 8.28
N SER A 38 -31.29 -23.87 9.13
CA SER A 38 -30.65 -22.66 9.66
C SER A 38 -29.35 -23.00 10.39
N MET A 39 -29.35 -24.06 11.20
CA MET A 39 -28.17 -24.51 11.95
C MET A 39 -27.02 -24.91 11.01
N GLY A 40 -27.29 -25.66 9.94
CA GLY A 40 -26.27 -26.07 8.97
C GLY A 40 -25.64 -24.88 8.26
N ARG A 41 -26.45 -23.89 7.82
CA ARG A 41 -25.92 -22.67 7.20
C ARG A 41 -25.04 -21.85 8.16
N HIS A 42 -25.44 -21.71 9.43
CA HIS A 42 -24.61 -21.04 10.44
C HIS A 42 -23.30 -21.80 10.69
N ALA A 43 -23.34 -23.14 10.74
CA ALA A 43 -22.15 -23.96 10.92
C ALA A 43 -21.19 -23.82 9.72
N ALA A 44 -21.71 -23.89 8.49
CA ALA A 44 -20.91 -23.68 7.27
C ALA A 44 -20.23 -22.30 7.27
N ALA A 45 -21.02 -21.25 7.55
CA ALA A 45 -20.52 -19.87 7.62
C ALA A 45 -19.44 -19.69 8.70
N ALA A 46 -19.65 -20.26 9.89
CA ALA A 46 -18.66 -20.21 10.97
C ALA A 46 -17.35 -20.92 10.58
N CYS A 47 -17.44 -22.11 9.96
CA CYS A 47 -16.29 -22.85 9.47
C CYS A 47 -15.53 -22.04 8.40
N GLU A 48 -16.23 -21.41 7.47
CA GLU A 48 -15.60 -20.59 6.43
C GLU A 48 -14.92 -19.35 7.00
N VAL A 49 -15.58 -18.60 7.87
CA VAL A 49 -14.97 -17.41 8.50
C VAL A 49 -13.75 -17.81 9.32
N PHE A 50 -13.81 -18.90 10.09
CA PHE A 50 -12.67 -19.41 10.85
C PHE A 50 -11.50 -19.79 9.94
N GLU A 51 -11.75 -20.53 8.88
CA GLU A 51 -10.72 -20.93 7.93
C GLU A 51 -10.06 -19.69 7.31
N ARG A 52 -10.85 -18.74 6.80
CA ARG A 52 -10.36 -17.54 6.14
C ARG A 52 -9.58 -16.61 7.07
N THR A 53 -9.97 -16.51 8.34
CA THR A 53 -9.26 -15.65 9.32
C THR A 53 -7.99 -16.29 9.88
N THR A 54 -7.79 -17.59 9.67
CA THR A 54 -6.64 -18.32 10.21
C THR A 54 -5.68 -18.86 9.17
N ARG A 55 -6.07 -18.93 7.88
CA ARG A 55 -5.19 -19.43 6.84
C ARG A 55 -4.04 -18.45 6.55
N ARG A 56 -2.98 -18.98 5.94
CA ARG A 56 -1.96 -18.15 5.31
C ARG A 56 -2.43 -17.84 3.88
N TYR A 57 -2.38 -16.59 3.55
CA TYR A 57 -2.65 -16.16 2.18
C TYR A 57 -1.33 -16.18 1.40
N GLU A 58 -1.33 -16.88 0.29
CA GLU A 58 -0.23 -16.90 -0.67
C GLU A 58 -0.36 -15.69 -1.60
N LYS A 59 0.68 -15.46 -2.41
CA LYS A 59 0.65 -14.42 -3.43
C LYS A 59 -0.48 -14.70 -4.42
N PRO A 60 -1.47 -13.80 -4.57
CA PRO A 60 -2.54 -13.96 -5.55
C PRO A 60 -2.00 -13.91 -6.98
N THR A 61 -2.75 -14.45 -7.92
CA THR A 61 -2.51 -14.27 -9.37
C THR A 61 -3.23 -13.03 -9.87
N PHE A 62 -2.72 -12.36 -10.91
CA PHE A 62 -3.49 -11.30 -11.54
C PHE A 62 -4.76 -11.86 -12.20
N GLY A 63 -4.66 -12.99 -12.90
CA GLY A 63 -5.82 -13.69 -13.48
C GLY A 63 -6.60 -12.85 -14.49
N ILE A 64 -5.94 -11.92 -15.17
CA ILE A 64 -6.53 -11.08 -16.21
C ILE A 64 -6.42 -11.84 -17.53
N GLU A 65 -7.49 -12.54 -17.91
CA GLU A 65 -7.50 -13.38 -19.10
C GLU A 65 -7.93 -12.63 -20.37
N THR A 66 -8.72 -11.57 -20.23
CA THR A 66 -9.22 -10.76 -21.36
C THR A 66 -9.33 -9.29 -21.00
N THR A 67 -9.30 -8.43 -22.03
CA THR A 67 -9.63 -7.00 -21.93
C THR A 67 -10.44 -6.55 -23.14
N ASN A 68 -11.06 -5.37 -23.08
CA ASN A 68 -11.80 -4.80 -24.20
C ASN A 68 -10.95 -3.76 -24.94
N VAL A 69 -10.67 -3.98 -26.21
CA VAL A 69 -9.96 -3.03 -27.07
C VAL A 69 -10.87 -2.66 -28.23
N ASP A 70 -11.19 -1.39 -28.40
CA ASP A 70 -12.05 -0.86 -29.47
C ASP A 70 -13.41 -1.60 -29.58
N GLY A 71 -13.96 -2.06 -28.44
CA GLY A 71 -15.24 -2.78 -28.36
C GLY A 71 -15.15 -4.29 -28.57
N ALA A 72 -13.97 -4.85 -28.86
CA ALA A 72 -13.73 -6.28 -28.98
C ALA A 72 -13.04 -6.84 -27.72
N SER A 73 -13.49 -8.00 -27.24
CA SER A 73 -12.79 -8.73 -26.19
C SER A 73 -11.58 -9.44 -26.78
N VAL A 74 -10.39 -9.16 -26.24
CA VAL A 74 -9.11 -9.73 -26.68
C VAL A 74 -8.44 -10.47 -25.53
N ALA A 75 -7.70 -11.54 -25.85
CA ALA A 75 -6.96 -12.31 -24.85
C ALA A 75 -5.79 -11.48 -24.27
N VAL A 76 -5.47 -11.75 -23.00
CA VAL A 76 -4.33 -11.16 -22.29
C VAL A 76 -3.46 -12.28 -21.74
N THR A 77 -2.14 -12.17 -21.94
CA THR A 77 -1.16 -13.10 -21.37
C THR A 77 -0.14 -12.34 -20.52
N GLU A 78 0.24 -12.94 -19.37
CA GLU A 78 1.25 -12.39 -18.48
C GLU A 78 2.64 -12.88 -18.87
N GLU A 79 3.58 -11.97 -19.10
CA GLU A 79 4.97 -12.27 -19.45
C GLU A 79 5.94 -11.58 -18.48
N ILE A 80 7.08 -12.23 -18.18
CA ILE A 80 8.16 -11.60 -17.43
C ILE A 80 9.20 -11.11 -18.43
N VAL A 81 9.32 -9.80 -18.58
CA VAL A 81 10.21 -9.17 -19.58
C VAL A 81 11.53 -8.67 -19.01
N TRP A 82 11.63 -8.53 -17.69
CA TRP A 82 12.85 -8.16 -16.96
C TRP A 82 12.81 -8.77 -15.56
N GLN A 83 13.99 -9.12 -15.02
CA GLN A 83 14.08 -9.70 -13.67
C GLN A 83 15.39 -9.35 -12.97
N ARG A 84 15.27 -9.06 -11.68
CA ARG A 84 16.34 -8.94 -10.68
C ARG A 84 15.96 -9.77 -9.45
N PRO A 85 16.86 -10.01 -8.48
CA PRO A 85 16.56 -10.86 -7.33
C PRO A 85 15.30 -10.47 -6.53
N PHE A 86 15.00 -9.18 -6.44
CA PHE A 86 13.87 -8.68 -5.62
C PHE A 86 12.67 -8.19 -6.44
N CYS A 87 12.76 -8.14 -7.76
CA CYS A 87 11.67 -7.66 -8.61
C CYS A 87 11.65 -8.35 -9.97
N ARG A 88 10.45 -8.58 -10.48
CA ARG A 88 10.16 -8.92 -11.87
C ARG A 88 9.39 -7.78 -12.49
N LEU A 89 9.60 -7.54 -13.77
CA LEU A 89 8.74 -6.69 -14.56
C LEU A 89 7.79 -7.59 -15.35
N LYS A 90 6.52 -7.51 -15.06
CA LYS A 90 5.47 -8.21 -15.78
C LYS A 90 4.89 -7.32 -16.85
N HIS A 91 4.66 -7.90 -18.02
CA HIS A 91 3.95 -7.33 -19.15
C HIS A 91 2.61 -8.04 -19.30
N PHE A 92 1.55 -7.30 -19.55
CA PHE A 92 0.23 -7.83 -19.89
C PHE A 92 0.04 -7.71 -21.40
N HIS A 93 0.53 -8.71 -22.11
CA HIS A 93 0.45 -8.77 -23.56
C HIS A 93 -0.99 -8.98 -24.01
N ARG A 94 -1.49 -8.09 -24.88
CA ARG A 94 -2.82 -8.19 -25.49
C ARG A 94 -2.71 -8.81 -26.88
N ASP A 95 -3.55 -9.78 -27.18
CA ASP A 95 -3.63 -10.41 -28.53
C ASP A 95 -4.36 -9.47 -29.50
N ILE A 96 -3.65 -8.45 -29.96
CA ILE A 96 -4.12 -7.43 -30.90
C ILE A 96 -3.11 -7.24 -32.04
N ASP A 97 -3.57 -6.64 -33.14
CA ASP A 97 -2.72 -6.28 -34.29
C ASP A 97 -1.54 -5.38 -33.85
N GLU A 98 -0.32 -5.69 -34.34
CA GLU A 98 0.89 -4.95 -34.00
C GLU A 98 0.82 -3.46 -34.33
N ALA A 99 0.16 -3.09 -35.45
CA ALA A 99 -0.02 -1.70 -35.85
C ALA A 99 -0.98 -0.96 -34.90
N ARG A 100 -1.90 -1.67 -34.27
CA ARG A 100 -2.77 -1.14 -33.22
C ARG A 100 -1.99 -1.02 -31.89
N ALA A 101 -1.27 -2.07 -31.49
CA ALA A 101 -0.45 -2.08 -30.29
C ALA A 101 0.60 -0.95 -30.29
N ALA A 102 1.24 -0.69 -31.43
CA ALA A 102 2.26 0.34 -31.60
C ALA A 102 1.74 1.78 -31.35
N LYS A 103 0.41 1.99 -31.35
CA LYS A 103 -0.21 3.30 -31.07
C LYS A 103 -0.48 3.53 -29.59
N ASP A 104 -0.50 2.48 -28.79
CA ASP A 104 -0.82 2.61 -27.38
C ASP A 104 0.42 3.00 -26.55
N PRO A 105 0.28 4.01 -25.68
CA PRO A 105 1.34 4.40 -24.77
C PRO A 105 1.74 3.26 -23.83
N ARG A 106 3.05 3.10 -23.61
CA ARG A 106 3.55 2.18 -22.60
C ARG A 106 3.43 2.79 -21.21
N ILE A 107 2.79 2.06 -20.29
CA ILE A 107 2.67 2.47 -18.89
C ILE A 107 3.37 1.45 -17.98
N LEU A 108 4.32 1.94 -17.20
CA LEU A 108 4.96 1.20 -16.11
C LEU A 108 4.25 1.54 -14.80
N LEU A 109 3.44 0.61 -14.28
CA LEU A 109 2.90 0.68 -12.93
C LEU A 109 3.99 0.27 -11.94
N VAL A 110 4.33 1.16 -11.01
CA VAL A 110 5.24 0.85 -9.92
C VAL A 110 4.41 0.55 -8.67
N ALA A 111 4.26 -0.74 -8.38
CA ALA A 111 3.49 -1.21 -7.26
C ALA A 111 4.15 -0.87 -5.92
N PRO A 112 3.38 -0.53 -4.88
CA PRO A 112 3.94 -0.23 -3.58
C PRO A 112 4.70 -1.43 -2.99
N MET A 113 5.89 -1.16 -2.45
CA MET A 113 6.66 -2.11 -1.66
C MET A 113 6.39 -1.82 -0.17
N SER A 114 5.13 -2.00 0.21
CA SER A 114 4.59 -1.67 1.53
C SER A 114 3.94 -2.88 2.22
N GLY A 115 4.34 -4.10 1.84
CA GLY A 115 3.91 -5.37 2.41
C GLY A 115 2.86 -6.12 1.60
N HIS A 116 2.03 -5.47 0.79
CA HIS A 116 1.12 -6.15 -0.12
C HIS A 116 1.81 -6.54 -1.43
N PHE A 117 1.29 -7.55 -2.10
CA PHE A 117 1.75 -7.94 -3.44
C PHE A 117 1.23 -6.96 -4.51
N ALA A 118 1.90 -6.95 -5.66
CA ALA A 118 1.52 -6.11 -6.80
C ALA A 118 0.09 -6.35 -7.32
N THR A 119 -0.49 -7.51 -7.04
CA THR A 119 -1.87 -7.88 -7.36
C THR A 119 -2.91 -6.96 -6.70
N LEU A 120 -2.55 -6.22 -5.65
CA LEU A 120 -3.37 -5.13 -5.10
C LEU A 120 -3.76 -4.10 -6.17
N LEU A 121 -2.94 -3.95 -7.21
CA LEU A 121 -3.19 -3.06 -8.35
C LEU A 121 -3.87 -3.77 -9.54
N ARG A 122 -4.47 -4.98 -9.36
CA ARG A 122 -5.19 -5.69 -10.43
C ARG A 122 -6.22 -4.78 -11.11
N GLY A 123 -7.09 -4.13 -10.33
CA GLY A 123 -8.09 -3.22 -10.87
C GLY A 123 -7.52 -1.99 -11.58
N THR A 124 -6.29 -1.58 -11.23
CA THR A 124 -5.55 -0.52 -11.93
C THR A 124 -5.09 -1.01 -13.29
N VAL A 125 -4.52 -2.22 -13.35
CA VAL A 125 -4.10 -2.86 -14.61
C VAL A 125 -5.31 -3.02 -15.54
N GLU A 126 -6.41 -3.61 -15.05
CA GLU A 126 -7.64 -3.79 -15.81
C GLU A 126 -8.19 -2.49 -16.39
N ALA A 127 -8.14 -1.39 -15.61
CA ALA A 127 -8.66 -0.10 -16.04
C ALA A 127 -7.78 0.58 -17.11
N LEU A 128 -6.50 0.25 -17.20
CA LEU A 128 -5.56 0.86 -18.16
C LEU A 128 -5.34 0.00 -19.41
N LEU A 129 -5.50 -1.31 -19.30
CA LEU A 129 -5.26 -2.26 -20.40
C LEU A 129 -6.04 -1.97 -21.71
N PRO A 130 -7.28 -1.47 -21.69
CA PRO A 130 -7.99 -1.17 -22.93
C PRO A 130 -7.25 -0.23 -23.88
N ASP A 131 -6.49 0.70 -23.31
CA ASP A 131 -5.95 1.85 -24.02
C ASP A 131 -4.42 1.99 -23.91
N HIS A 132 -3.74 1.11 -23.18
CA HIS A 132 -2.31 1.20 -22.89
C HIS A 132 -1.62 -0.15 -22.99
N ASP A 133 -0.33 -0.12 -23.29
CA ASP A 133 0.57 -1.25 -23.17
C ASP A 133 1.12 -1.29 -21.73
N VAL A 134 0.60 -2.21 -20.89
CA VAL A 134 0.73 -2.12 -19.43
C VAL A 134 1.79 -3.08 -18.91
N TYR A 135 2.71 -2.53 -18.12
CA TYR A 135 3.75 -3.23 -17.37
C TYR A 135 3.59 -2.95 -15.87
N ILE A 136 4.01 -3.89 -15.02
CA ILE A 136 3.97 -3.70 -13.57
C ILE A 136 5.19 -4.30 -12.87
N THR A 137 5.71 -3.59 -11.86
CA THR A 137 6.72 -4.15 -10.96
C THR A 137 6.08 -5.20 -10.07
N ASP A 138 6.59 -6.42 -10.11
CA ASP A 138 6.15 -7.55 -9.32
C ASP A 138 7.23 -7.89 -8.29
N TRP A 139 7.13 -7.28 -7.09
CA TRP A 139 8.09 -7.45 -6.01
C TRP A 139 8.09 -8.88 -5.47
N ILE A 140 9.28 -9.37 -5.19
CA ILE A 140 9.50 -10.71 -4.65
C ILE A 140 9.60 -10.62 -3.14
N ASP A 141 8.81 -11.43 -2.43
CA ASP A 141 8.87 -11.57 -0.99
C ASP A 141 10.30 -11.86 -0.53
N ALA A 142 10.87 -10.98 0.30
CA ALA A 142 12.25 -11.08 0.78
C ALA A 142 12.53 -12.40 1.50
N ARG A 143 11.49 -13.02 2.07
CA ARG A 143 11.55 -14.36 2.65
C ARG A 143 11.97 -15.45 1.64
N ASN A 144 11.69 -15.22 0.36
CA ASN A 144 11.95 -16.16 -0.72
C ASN A 144 13.23 -15.83 -1.51
N VAL A 145 13.97 -14.77 -1.14
CA VAL A 145 15.22 -14.39 -1.79
C VAL A 145 16.41 -14.88 -0.96
N PRO A 146 17.25 -15.78 -1.49
CA PRO A 146 18.42 -16.28 -0.78
C PRO A 146 19.35 -15.14 -0.34
N VAL A 147 19.98 -15.26 0.85
CA VAL A 147 20.93 -14.24 1.34
C VAL A 147 22.10 -14.03 0.38
N ALA A 148 22.54 -15.09 -0.32
CA ALA A 148 23.60 -15.02 -1.32
C ALA A 148 23.27 -14.13 -2.54
N ALA A 149 22.00 -13.80 -2.77
CA ALA A 149 21.58 -12.86 -3.82
C ALA A 149 21.85 -11.38 -3.48
N GLY A 150 22.40 -11.11 -2.30
CA GLY A 150 22.69 -9.77 -1.80
C GLY A 150 21.56 -9.15 -0.97
N GLY A 151 21.74 -7.87 -0.60
CA GLY A 151 20.75 -7.02 0.06
C GLY A 151 19.85 -6.32 -0.94
N PHE A 152 18.90 -5.57 -0.41
CA PHE A 152 18.07 -4.63 -1.17
C PHE A 152 17.66 -3.48 -0.24
N ASP A 153 18.05 -2.28 -0.60
CA ASP A 153 17.76 -1.06 0.13
C ASP A 153 17.06 -0.02 -0.76
N LEU A 154 16.90 1.20 -0.28
CA LEU A 154 16.26 2.27 -1.05
C LEU A 154 17.13 2.73 -2.24
N ASP A 155 18.47 2.65 -2.09
CA ASP A 155 19.39 2.94 -3.19
C ASP A 155 19.27 1.89 -4.31
N ASP A 156 19.12 0.61 -3.94
CA ASP A 156 18.87 -0.46 -4.90
C ASP A 156 17.52 -0.31 -5.61
N TYR A 157 16.50 0.16 -4.88
CA TYR A 157 15.21 0.47 -5.50
C TYR A 157 15.35 1.54 -6.59
N ILE A 158 16.06 2.64 -6.29
CA ILE A 158 16.33 3.71 -7.25
C ILE A 158 17.04 3.14 -8.49
N VAL A 159 18.05 2.30 -8.30
CA VAL A 159 18.77 1.62 -9.42
C VAL A 159 17.82 0.75 -10.24
N TYR A 160 16.91 0.00 -9.59
CA TYR A 160 15.94 -0.83 -10.33
C TYR A 160 15.01 0.03 -11.20
N MET A 161 14.60 1.20 -10.72
CA MET A 161 13.80 2.13 -11.52
C MET A 161 14.58 2.66 -12.73
N GLN A 162 15.83 3.10 -12.53
CA GLN A 162 16.70 3.54 -13.61
C GLN A 162 16.93 2.43 -14.66
N ASP A 163 17.18 1.19 -14.22
CA ASP A 163 17.34 0.03 -15.10
C ASP A 163 16.08 -0.24 -15.92
N MET A 164 14.89 -0.13 -15.31
CA MET A 164 13.61 -0.31 -16.02
C MET A 164 13.38 0.81 -17.03
N PHE A 165 13.68 2.07 -16.71
CA PHE A 165 13.56 3.17 -17.67
C PHE A 165 14.49 2.99 -18.86
N ARG A 166 15.74 2.55 -18.63
CA ARG A 166 16.70 2.22 -19.68
C ARG A 166 16.26 0.98 -20.50
N HIS A 167 15.61 -0.01 -19.87
CA HIS A 167 15.04 -1.18 -20.56
C HIS A 167 14.01 -0.75 -21.62
N PHE A 168 13.21 0.28 -21.33
CA PHE A 168 12.26 0.86 -22.29
C PHE A 168 12.91 1.88 -23.25
N GLY A 169 14.19 2.19 -23.10
CA GLY A 169 14.86 3.26 -23.86
C GLY A 169 14.28 4.65 -23.58
N GLY A 170 13.61 4.84 -22.42
CA GLY A 170 12.89 6.07 -22.07
C GLY A 170 11.48 6.16 -22.67
N ASP A 171 11.11 5.26 -23.58
CA ASP A 171 9.79 5.24 -24.23
C ASP A 171 8.71 4.60 -23.31
N VAL A 172 8.47 5.23 -22.18
CA VAL A 172 7.52 4.77 -21.15
C VAL A 172 6.97 5.92 -20.33
N HIS A 173 5.72 5.82 -19.92
CA HIS A 173 5.10 6.64 -18.87
C HIS A 173 5.10 5.86 -17.57
N VAL A 174 5.36 6.50 -16.44
CA VAL A 174 5.44 5.84 -15.14
C VAL A 174 4.24 6.23 -14.28
N PHE A 175 3.63 5.24 -13.65
CA PHE A 175 2.60 5.47 -12.65
C PHE A 175 3.01 4.81 -11.32
N ALA A 176 3.50 5.64 -10.39
CA ALA A 176 3.92 5.23 -9.05
C ALA A 176 2.77 5.39 -8.06
N VAL A 177 2.41 4.31 -7.37
CA VAL A 177 1.32 4.31 -6.40
C VAL A 177 1.89 4.25 -4.99
N CYS A 178 1.62 5.28 -4.16
CA CYS A 178 2.02 5.37 -2.75
C CYS A 178 3.56 5.49 -2.59
N GLN A 179 4.17 4.63 -1.77
CA GLN A 179 5.59 4.62 -1.41
C GLN A 179 6.56 4.73 -2.61
N PRO A 180 6.37 4.06 -3.76
CA PRO A 180 7.23 4.19 -4.94
C PRO A 180 7.40 5.60 -5.49
N SER A 181 6.54 6.55 -5.13
CA SER A 181 6.66 7.94 -5.58
C SER A 181 8.03 8.55 -5.22
N VAL A 182 8.60 8.17 -4.07
CA VAL A 182 9.93 8.65 -3.65
C VAL A 182 11.05 8.08 -4.52
N PRO A 183 11.26 6.74 -4.63
CA PRO A 183 12.35 6.20 -5.45
C PRO A 183 12.18 6.46 -6.95
N VAL A 184 10.95 6.56 -7.47
CA VAL A 184 10.70 6.94 -8.87
C VAL A 184 11.15 8.38 -9.12
N LEU A 185 10.70 9.32 -8.27
CA LEU A 185 11.08 10.73 -8.41
C LEU A 185 12.59 10.93 -8.23
N ALA A 186 13.22 10.19 -7.31
CA ALA A 186 14.66 10.19 -7.10
C ALA A 186 15.42 9.65 -8.32
N ALA A 187 14.97 8.53 -8.89
CA ALA A 187 15.56 7.94 -10.08
C ALA A 187 15.54 8.90 -11.28
N VAL A 188 14.38 9.55 -11.52
CA VAL A 188 14.23 10.54 -12.59
C VAL A 188 15.15 11.74 -12.34
N ALA A 189 15.23 12.25 -11.10
CA ALA A 189 16.10 13.37 -10.78
C ALA A 189 17.58 13.06 -11.05
N LEU A 190 18.06 11.89 -10.62
CA LEU A 190 19.44 11.44 -10.87
C LEU A 190 19.76 11.28 -12.36
N MET A 191 18.86 10.65 -13.11
CA MET A 191 19.03 10.49 -14.57
C MET A 191 19.04 11.84 -15.29
N GLU A 192 18.21 12.81 -14.87
CA GLU A 192 18.25 14.18 -15.41
C GLU A 192 19.54 14.91 -15.04
N GLN A 193 20.06 14.74 -13.80
CA GLN A 193 21.35 15.29 -13.38
C GLN A 193 22.52 14.75 -14.22
N GLU A 194 22.44 13.47 -14.61
CA GLU A 194 23.45 12.80 -15.44
C GLU A 194 23.27 13.07 -16.94
N GLY A 195 22.16 13.69 -17.35
CA GLY A 195 21.82 13.89 -18.75
C GLY A 195 21.46 12.60 -19.49
N ASP A 196 21.02 11.56 -18.75
CA ASP A 196 20.63 10.27 -19.33
C ASP A 196 19.46 10.48 -20.32
N PRO A 197 19.59 10.00 -21.58
CA PRO A 197 18.53 10.16 -22.57
C PRO A 197 17.30 9.28 -22.31
N HIS A 198 17.42 8.26 -21.45
CA HIS A 198 16.39 7.25 -21.21
C HIS A 198 15.46 7.58 -20.02
N VAL A 199 15.33 8.86 -19.64
CA VAL A 199 14.30 9.28 -18.68
C VAL A 199 12.90 8.99 -19.23
N PRO A 200 11.91 8.65 -18.38
CA PRO A 200 10.56 8.42 -18.87
C PRO A 200 9.93 9.68 -19.46
N ILE A 201 8.93 9.53 -20.32
CA ILE A 201 8.22 10.64 -20.96
C ILE A 201 7.44 11.46 -19.91
N SER A 202 6.77 10.79 -19.00
CA SER A 202 6.04 11.40 -17.90
C SER A 202 5.96 10.48 -16.69
N MET A 203 5.64 11.06 -15.54
CA MET A 203 5.38 10.33 -14.30
C MET A 203 4.09 10.81 -13.64
N VAL A 204 3.32 9.86 -13.13
CA VAL A 204 2.15 10.07 -12.28
C VAL A 204 2.49 9.55 -10.89
N LEU A 205 2.37 10.38 -9.87
CA LEU A 205 2.58 10.03 -8.47
C LEU A 205 1.22 10.07 -7.76
N ALA A 206 0.75 8.93 -7.25
CA ALA A 206 -0.54 8.86 -6.57
C ALA A 206 -0.36 8.52 -5.09
N GLY A 207 -0.78 9.41 -4.20
CA GLY A 207 -0.72 9.23 -2.75
C GLY A 207 0.70 8.99 -2.23
N GLY A 208 1.69 9.65 -2.82
CA GLY A 208 3.10 9.47 -2.47
C GLY A 208 3.52 10.29 -1.24
N PRO A 209 4.28 9.70 -0.27
CA PRO A 209 4.74 10.40 0.92
C PRO A 209 6.00 11.24 0.62
N ILE A 210 5.89 12.25 -0.25
CA ILE A 210 7.03 13.09 -0.65
C ILE A 210 7.47 13.99 0.50
N ASP A 211 6.52 14.66 1.18
CA ASP A 211 6.80 15.42 2.40
C ASP A 211 5.78 15.07 3.49
N THR A 212 6.15 14.15 4.35
CA THR A 212 5.30 13.64 5.43
C THR A 212 5.09 14.63 6.59
N ARG A 213 5.68 15.83 6.53
CA ARG A 213 5.44 16.93 7.47
C ARG A 213 4.15 17.68 7.17
N ILE A 214 3.64 17.58 5.92
CA ILE A 214 2.40 18.21 5.47
C ILE A 214 1.24 17.32 5.90
N ASN A 215 0.29 17.85 6.66
CA ASN A 215 -0.89 17.13 7.14
C ASN A 215 -0.56 15.70 7.64
N PRO A 216 0.28 15.56 8.68
CA PRO A 216 0.82 14.27 9.12
C PRO A 216 -0.30 13.35 9.61
N THR A 217 -0.36 12.16 9.04
CA THR A 217 -1.28 11.09 9.43
C THR A 217 -0.76 10.34 10.67
N GLU A 218 -1.56 9.39 11.19
CA GLU A 218 -1.14 8.58 12.34
C GLU A 218 0.13 7.74 12.03
N VAL A 219 0.30 7.32 10.79
CA VAL A 219 1.53 6.63 10.35
C VAL A 219 2.75 7.54 10.47
N ASN A 220 2.61 8.79 10.03
CA ASN A 220 3.69 9.77 10.08
C ASN A 220 4.04 10.13 11.54
N LYS A 221 3.04 10.35 12.39
CA LYS A 221 3.22 10.63 13.81
C LYS A 221 3.92 9.47 14.52
N LEU A 222 3.49 8.23 14.27
CA LEU A 222 4.14 7.05 14.84
C LEU A 222 5.63 6.99 14.48
N ALA A 223 5.98 7.27 13.22
CA ALA A 223 7.39 7.29 12.80
C ALA A 223 8.19 8.38 13.54
N GLN A 224 7.62 9.58 13.69
CA GLN A 224 8.25 10.69 14.41
C GLN A 224 8.42 10.41 15.90
N ASP A 225 7.37 9.89 16.55
CA ASP A 225 7.36 9.66 18.01
C ASP A 225 8.30 8.52 18.41
N LYS A 226 8.40 7.48 17.58
CA LYS A 226 9.22 6.30 17.88
C LYS A 226 10.68 6.43 17.42
N GLY A 227 10.91 7.07 16.27
CA GLY A 227 12.23 7.20 15.68
C GLY A 227 12.79 5.88 15.11
N THR A 228 13.82 5.99 14.27
CA THR A 228 14.39 4.88 13.48
C THR A 228 14.88 3.70 14.33
N GLU A 229 15.53 3.97 15.47
CA GLU A 229 16.08 2.90 16.32
C GLU A 229 15.02 2.04 16.98
N TRP A 230 13.85 2.62 17.29
CA TRP A 230 12.74 1.83 17.79
C TRP A 230 12.28 0.81 16.74
N PHE A 231 12.10 1.23 15.47
CA PHE A 231 11.72 0.31 14.39
C PHE A 231 12.78 -0.78 14.20
N ARG A 232 14.05 -0.41 14.18
CA ARG A 232 15.15 -1.37 14.06
C ARG A 232 15.10 -2.44 15.14
N SER A 233 14.86 -2.05 16.39
CA SER A 233 14.93 -2.93 17.55
C SER A 233 13.66 -3.76 17.76
N ASN A 234 12.48 -3.27 17.31
CA ASN A 234 11.19 -3.85 17.69
C ASN A 234 10.47 -4.57 16.54
N VAL A 235 10.70 -4.17 15.28
CA VAL A 235 9.95 -4.74 14.16
C VAL A 235 10.81 -5.57 13.18
N ILE A 236 12.14 -5.40 13.21
CA ILE A 236 13.03 -6.21 12.38
C ILE A 236 13.26 -7.56 13.04
N THR A 237 13.16 -8.61 12.24
CA THR A 237 13.43 -9.98 12.65
C THR A 237 14.08 -10.77 11.53
N THR A 238 14.50 -11.99 11.81
CA THR A 238 15.23 -12.83 10.86
C THR A 238 14.31 -13.91 10.30
N VAL A 239 14.34 -14.10 8.98
CA VAL A 239 13.60 -15.17 8.29
C VAL A 239 14.02 -16.53 8.84
N PRO A 240 13.05 -17.37 9.31
CA PRO A 240 13.35 -18.68 9.89
C PRO A 240 13.56 -19.74 8.79
N TRP A 241 14.24 -20.82 9.17
CA TRP A 241 14.28 -22.05 8.37
C TRP A 241 12.85 -22.65 8.27
N PRO A 242 12.40 -23.24 7.13
CA PRO A 242 13.16 -23.65 5.94
C PRO A 242 13.03 -22.68 4.74
N SER A 243 12.71 -21.41 4.95
CA SER A 243 12.54 -20.46 3.86
C SER A 243 13.84 -20.23 3.08
N LEU A 244 13.75 -19.93 1.77
CA LEU A 244 14.93 -19.69 0.92
C LEU A 244 15.79 -18.51 1.41
N GLY A 245 15.15 -17.48 1.97
CA GLY A 245 15.79 -16.31 2.57
C GLY A 245 16.23 -16.52 4.02
N PHE A 246 16.34 -17.76 4.50
CA PHE A 246 16.80 -18.07 5.87
C PHE A 246 18.00 -17.21 6.28
N GLY A 247 17.91 -16.58 7.45
CA GLY A 247 18.94 -15.71 7.97
C GLY A 247 18.85 -14.24 7.52
N ARG A 248 17.99 -13.90 6.55
CA ARG A 248 17.80 -12.52 6.09
C ARG A 248 17.07 -11.69 7.15
N PRO A 249 17.61 -10.50 7.53
CA PRO A 249 16.85 -9.53 8.31
C PRO A 249 15.70 -8.95 7.48
N VAL A 250 14.49 -8.95 8.04
CA VAL A 250 13.28 -8.47 7.35
C VAL A 250 12.36 -7.71 8.30
N TYR A 251 11.53 -6.84 7.71
CA TYR A 251 10.27 -6.40 8.31
C TYR A 251 9.17 -7.34 7.85
N PRO A 252 8.62 -8.19 8.74
CA PRO A 252 7.65 -9.20 8.33
C PRO A 252 6.32 -8.61 7.88
N GLY A 253 5.78 -9.15 6.79
CA GLY A 253 4.48 -8.75 6.27
C GLY A 253 3.34 -8.90 7.27
N PHE A 254 3.37 -9.93 8.13
CA PHE A 254 2.33 -10.10 9.16
C PHE A 254 2.33 -9.00 10.22
N LEU A 255 3.48 -8.41 10.56
CA LEU A 255 3.53 -7.25 11.47
C LEU A 255 2.94 -6.01 10.82
N GLN A 256 3.25 -5.79 9.56
CA GLN A 256 2.70 -4.69 8.79
C GLN A 256 1.18 -4.81 8.65
N LEU A 257 0.69 -6.00 8.30
CA LEU A 257 -0.74 -6.29 8.25
C LEU A 257 -1.42 -6.02 9.60
N THR A 258 -0.80 -6.44 10.71
CA THR A 258 -1.30 -6.17 12.05
C THR A 258 -1.43 -4.66 12.30
N GLY A 259 -0.46 -3.86 11.87
CA GLY A 259 -0.53 -2.40 11.95
C GLY A 259 -1.73 -1.83 11.19
N PHE A 260 -1.92 -2.20 9.93
CA PHE A 260 -3.05 -1.75 9.11
C PHE A 260 -4.41 -2.21 9.66
N MET A 261 -4.51 -3.47 10.11
CA MET A 261 -5.75 -3.98 10.71
C MET A 261 -6.10 -3.23 11.99
N THR A 262 -5.10 -2.87 12.82
CA THR A 262 -5.33 -2.17 14.09
C THR A 262 -5.84 -0.75 13.89
N MET A 263 -5.36 -0.04 12.87
CA MET A 263 -5.84 1.32 12.55
C MET A 263 -7.35 1.36 12.23
N ASN A 264 -7.92 0.27 11.70
CA ASN A 264 -9.32 0.19 11.28
C ASN A 264 -10.02 -1.07 11.83
N LEU A 265 -9.70 -1.47 13.07
CA LEU A 265 -10.14 -2.75 13.65
C LEU A 265 -11.65 -2.96 13.63
N ASP A 266 -12.42 -1.95 14.04
CA ASP A 266 -13.90 -2.02 14.09
C ASP A 266 -14.51 -2.31 12.71
N ARG A 267 -13.93 -1.76 11.66
CA ARG A 267 -14.36 -1.98 10.27
C ARG A 267 -14.06 -3.40 9.82
N HIS A 268 -12.85 -3.90 10.10
CA HIS A 268 -12.49 -5.27 9.76
C HIS A 268 -13.33 -6.28 10.52
N MET A 269 -13.59 -6.05 11.80
CA MET A 269 -14.51 -6.88 12.59
C MET A 269 -15.94 -6.86 12.02
N LYS A 270 -16.45 -5.67 11.68
CA LYS A 270 -17.76 -5.53 11.04
C LYS A 270 -17.81 -6.28 9.71
N ALA A 271 -16.80 -6.11 8.85
CA ALA A 271 -16.75 -6.77 7.54
C ALA A 271 -16.78 -8.30 7.66
N HIS A 272 -16.00 -8.91 8.55
CA HIS A 272 -16.04 -10.36 8.79
C HIS A 272 -17.38 -10.83 9.38
N LYS A 273 -18.01 -10.02 10.24
CA LYS A 273 -19.36 -10.29 10.71
C LYS A 273 -20.39 -10.21 9.59
N ASP A 274 -20.28 -9.24 8.70
CA ASP A 274 -21.15 -9.08 7.54
C ASP A 274 -20.97 -10.28 6.58
N LEU A 275 -19.73 -10.71 6.31
CA LEU A 275 -19.47 -11.95 5.55
C LEU A 275 -20.23 -13.14 6.15
N PHE A 276 -20.14 -13.34 7.47
CA PHE A 276 -20.86 -14.44 8.13
C PHE A 276 -22.36 -14.40 7.81
N TYR A 277 -22.98 -13.22 7.90
CA TYR A 277 -24.42 -13.09 7.62
C TYR A 277 -24.77 -13.20 6.14
N HIS A 278 -23.91 -12.74 5.21
CA HIS A 278 -24.06 -12.96 3.77
C HIS A 278 -24.07 -14.46 3.46
N LEU A 279 -23.13 -15.20 4.02
CA LEU A 279 -23.08 -16.67 3.87
C LEU A 279 -24.32 -17.37 4.42
N VAL A 280 -24.79 -16.99 5.61
CA VAL A 280 -26.01 -17.56 6.23
C VAL A 280 -27.26 -17.30 5.39
N ARG A 281 -27.34 -16.12 4.74
CA ARG A 281 -28.48 -15.72 3.90
C ARG A 281 -28.40 -16.29 2.49
N GLY A 282 -27.24 -16.80 2.07
CA GLY A 282 -26.98 -17.24 0.70
C GLY A 282 -26.78 -16.09 -0.28
N ASP A 283 -26.37 -14.91 0.21
CA ASP A 283 -25.96 -13.76 -0.61
C ASP A 283 -24.53 -14.01 -1.14
N GLY A 284 -24.46 -14.73 -2.26
CA GLY A 284 -23.21 -15.15 -2.88
C GLY A 284 -22.38 -13.97 -3.38
N ASP A 285 -23.01 -12.99 -4.02
CA ASP A 285 -22.33 -11.85 -4.66
C ASP A 285 -21.61 -10.97 -3.64
N SER A 286 -22.26 -10.64 -2.50
CA SER A 286 -21.64 -9.87 -1.45
C SER A 286 -20.54 -10.66 -0.72
N ALA A 287 -20.73 -11.97 -0.55
CA ALA A 287 -19.71 -12.83 0.03
C ALA A 287 -18.48 -12.96 -0.89
N GLU A 288 -18.66 -13.02 -2.22
CA GLU A 288 -17.58 -13.10 -3.19
C GLU A 288 -16.75 -11.81 -3.22
N LYS A 289 -17.38 -10.65 -3.30
CA LYS A 289 -16.68 -9.36 -3.19
C LYS A 289 -15.85 -9.22 -1.92
N HIS A 290 -16.38 -9.71 -0.79
CA HIS A 290 -15.63 -9.72 0.46
C HIS A 290 -14.42 -10.67 0.37
N ARG A 291 -14.59 -11.86 -0.22
CA ARG A 291 -13.51 -12.82 -0.41
C ARG A 291 -12.40 -12.22 -1.26
N ASP A 292 -12.74 -11.65 -2.41
CA ASP A 292 -11.80 -11.07 -3.36
C ASP A 292 -10.97 -9.96 -2.71
N PHE A 293 -11.65 -9.06 -1.98
CA PHE A 293 -10.95 -8.00 -1.26
C PHE A 293 -9.99 -8.55 -0.21
N TYR A 294 -10.43 -9.48 0.66
CA TYR A 294 -9.59 -9.97 1.74
C TYR A 294 -8.52 -10.97 1.28
N ASP A 295 -8.71 -11.66 0.15
CA ASP A 295 -7.69 -12.52 -0.44
C ASP A 295 -6.47 -11.69 -0.92
N GLU A 296 -6.69 -10.46 -1.36
CA GLU A 296 -5.62 -9.50 -1.66
C GLU A 296 -5.06 -8.82 -0.40
N TYR A 297 -5.95 -8.31 0.45
CA TYR A 297 -5.56 -7.50 1.61
C TYR A 297 -4.79 -8.29 2.67
N LEU A 298 -5.09 -9.58 2.85
CA LEU A 298 -4.42 -10.45 3.81
C LEU A 298 -3.18 -11.14 3.23
N ALA A 299 -2.96 -11.06 1.91
CA ALA A 299 -1.78 -11.56 1.24
C ALA A 299 -0.64 -10.55 1.36
N VAL A 300 0.33 -10.85 2.20
CA VAL A 300 1.44 -9.95 2.51
C VAL A 300 2.79 -10.63 2.34
N MET A 301 3.82 -9.81 2.06
CA MET A 301 5.20 -10.23 1.88
C MET A 301 6.13 -9.53 2.86
N ASP A 302 7.24 -10.15 3.15
CA ASP A 302 8.31 -9.56 3.95
C ASP A 302 9.12 -8.56 3.11
N LEU A 303 9.51 -7.46 3.74
CA LEU A 303 10.43 -6.47 3.17
C LEU A 303 11.83 -6.66 3.74
N THR A 304 12.88 -6.36 2.99
CA THR A 304 14.23 -6.33 3.55
C THR A 304 14.35 -5.27 4.64
N ALA A 305 15.09 -5.57 5.69
CA ALA A 305 15.27 -4.63 6.80
C ALA A 305 15.96 -3.35 6.35
N GLU A 306 16.91 -3.47 5.43
CA GLU A 306 17.67 -2.36 4.88
C GLU A 306 16.75 -1.35 4.19
N PHE A 307 15.92 -1.80 3.28
CA PHE A 307 14.94 -0.96 2.57
C PHE A 307 13.96 -0.30 3.53
N TYR A 308 13.36 -1.09 4.43
CA TYR A 308 12.37 -0.59 5.36
C TYR A 308 12.94 0.48 6.29
N ILE A 309 14.07 0.20 6.94
CA ILE A 309 14.70 1.12 7.90
C ILE A 309 15.21 2.38 7.21
N GLN A 310 15.81 2.26 6.03
CA GLN A 310 16.28 3.41 5.26
C GLN A 310 15.13 4.31 4.83
N THR A 311 14.00 3.72 4.41
CA THR A 311 12.79 4.47 4.06
C THR A 311 12.23 5.20 5.29
N ILE A 312 12.08 4.52 6.43
CA ILE A 312 11.61 5.15 7.69
C ILE A 312 12.53 6.30 8.09
N ASP A 313 13.85 6.09 8.10
CA ASP A 313 14.83 7.11 8.50
C ASP A 313 14.78 8.33 7.57
N GLN A 314 14.97 8.12 6.26
CA GLN A 314 15.21 9.20 5.33
C GLN A 314 13.94 9.95 4.92
N VAL A 315 12.80 9.25 4.81
CA VAL A 315 11.55 9.84 4.33
C VAL A 315 10.66 10.27 5.49
N PHE A 316 10.46 9.42 6.51
CA PHE A 316 9.45 9.66 7.54
C PHE A 316 10.01 10.33 8.81
N VAL A 317 11.27 10.08 9.19
CA VAL A 317 11.86 10.64 10.43
C VAL A 317 12.68 11.89 10.14
N ARG A 318 13.64 11.82 9.23
CA ARG A 318 14.54 12.94 8.92
C ARG A 318 14.05 13.84 7.79
N HIS A 319 13.11 13.36 6.96
CA HIS A 319 12.54 14.06 5.79
C HIS A 319 13.61 14.56 4.80
N LEU A 320 14.67 13.77 4.60
CA LEU A 320 15.81 14.19 3.80
C LEU A 320 15.43 14.44 2.34
N PHE A 321 14.49 13.64 1.81
CA PHE A 321 14.04 13.77 0.44
C PHE A 321 13.38 15.14 0.19
N ALA A 322 12.37 15.49 0.98
CA ALA A 322 11.67 16.75 0.85
C ALA A 322 12.54 17.98 1.16
N LYS A 323 13.57 17.82 2.00
CA LYS A 323 14.56 18.88 2.30
C LYS A 323 15.62 19.03 1.21
N GLY A 324 15.67 18.12 0.22
CA GLY A 324 16.75 18.08 -0.76
C GLY A 324 18.11 17.71 -0.15
N GLU A 325 18.10 16.96 0.94
CA GLU A 325 19.29 16.50 1.68
C GLU A 325 19.52 14.99 1.52
N MET A 326 18.72 14.32 0.70
CA MET A 326 18.86 12.89 0.45
C MET A 326 19.99 12.64 -0.55
N PHE A 327 20.78 11.62 -0.27
CA PHE A 327 21.83 11.14 -1.14
C PHE A 327 21.49 9.72 -1.63
N HIS A 328 21.69 9.47 -2.91
CA HIS A 328 21.81 8.15 -3.48
C HIS A 328 23.30 7.80 -3.51
N ARG A 329 23.71 6.87 -2.65
CA ARG A 329 25.14 6.59 -2.44
C ARG A 329 25.92 7.88 -2.12
N ASN A 330 26.73 8.37 -3.05
CA ASN A 330 27.56 9.58 -2.87
C ASN A 330 27.03 10.79 -3.66
N GLN A 331 25.91 10.65 -4.39
CA GLN A 331 25.33 11.71 -5.20
C GLN A 331 24.10 12.30 -4.52
N ARG A 332 24.08 13.62 -4.33
CA ARG A 332 22.90 14.31 -3.81
C ARG A 332 21.78 14.30 -4.86
N ILE A 333 20.58 13.97 -4.42
CA ILE A 333 19.38 14.01 -5.26
C ILE A 333 18.88 15.46 -5.33
N ASP A 334 18.88 16.02 -6.54
CA ASP A 334 18.38 17.36 -6.81
C ASP A 334 17.13 17.31 -7.68
N LEU A 335 15.96 17.51 -7.05
CA LEU A 335 14.66 17.50 -7.75
C LEU A 335 14.51 18.65 -8.75
N THR A 336 15.28 19.74 -8.59
CA THR A 336 15.29 20.86 -9.54
C THR A 336 16.00 20.51 -10.87
N ALA A 337 16.72 19.39 -10.93
CA ALA A 337 17.31 18.89 -12.16
C ALA A 337 16.28 18.41 -13.17
N ILE A 338 15.07 18.03 -12.71
CA ILE A 338 14.01 17.50 -13.57
C ILE A 338 13.44 18.63 -14.45
N ARG A 339 13.50 18.44 -15.78
CA ARG A 339 13.08 19.43 -16.78
C ARG A 339 12.27 18.83 -17.92
N ARG A 340 12.59 17.60 -18.35
CA ARG A 340 12.02 16.96 -19.55
C ARG A 340 10.82 16.06 -19.25
N VAL A 341 10.70 15.59 -18.00
CA VAL A 341 9.69 14.63 -17.59
C VAL A 341 8.47 15.35 -17.03
N ALA A 342 7.33 15.20 -17.67
CA ALA A 342 6.07 15.78 -17.18
C ALA A 342 5.61 15.11 -15.91
N LEU A 343 5.00 15.86 -14.99
CA LEU A 343 4.62 15.39 -13.65
C LEU A 343 3.13 15.61 -13.38
N MET A 344 2.44 14.51 -13.03
CA MET A 344 1.10 14.55 -12.47
C MET A 344 1.10 14.02 -11.05
N THR A 345 0.42 14.70 -10.13
CA THR A 345 0.15 14.21 -8.76
C THR A 345 -1.33 13.94 -8.56
N VAL A 346 -1.66 12.84 -7.88
CA VAL A 346 -3.03 12.44 -7.55
C VAL A 346 -3.13 12.20 -6.05
N GLU A 347 -4.12 12.81 -5.40
CA GLU A 347 -4.39 12.64 -3.97
C GLU A 347 -5.87 12.35 -3.74
N GLY A 348 -6.21 11.75 -2.61
CA GLY A 348 -7.58 11.54 -2.16
C GLY A 348 -7.94 12.47 -1.01
N GLU A 349 -9.10 13.13 -1.07
CA GLU A 349 -9.57 14.04 -0.01
C GLU A 349 -9.62 13.38 1.38
N LYS A 350 -9.87 12.06 1.42
CA LYS A 350 -10.00 11.29 2.67
C LYS A 350 -8.87 10.28 2.87
N ASP A 351 -7.69 10.57 2.32
CA ASP A 351 -6.53 9.71 2.47
C ASP A 351 -6.01 9.78 3.92
N ASP A 352 -6.09 8.65 4.62
CA ASP A 352 -5.68 8.46 6.02
C ASP A 352 -4.26 7.88 6.16
N ILE A 353 -3.61 7.53 5.04
CA ILE A 353 -2.24 7.02 4.99
C ILE A 353 -1.28 8.11 4.55
N THR A 354 -1.60 8.82 3.46
CA THR A 354 -0.81 9.94 2.94
C THR A 354 -1.67 11.20 2.95
N GLY A 355 -1.37 12.14 3.86
CA GLY A 355 -2.17 13.36 4.03
C GLY A 355 -2.13 14.26 2.79
N ILE A 356 -3.22 14.98 2.55
CA ILE A 356 -3.35 15.93 1.43
C ILE A 356 -2.16 16.91 1.44
N GLY A 357 -1.55 17.10 0.28
CA GLY A 357 -0.40 17.97 0.06
C GLY A 357 0.94 17.23 0.15
N GLN A 358 0.98 16.03 0.77
CA GLN A 358 2.24 15.26 0.87
C GLN A 358 2.78 14.83 -0.49
N CYS A 359 1.91 14.50 -1.42
CA CYS A 359 2.28 14.13 -2.79
C CYS A 359 2.37 15.38 -3.68
N ALA A 360 1.41 16.29 -3.56
CA ALA A 360 1.30 17.51 -4.37
C ALA A 360 2.55 18.40 -4.30
N ILE A 361 3.25 18.44 -3.16
CA ILE A 361 4.49 19.22 -2.98
C ILE A 361 5.59 18.86 -3.99
N ALA A 362 5.53 17.67 -4.61
CA ALA A 362 6.47 17.28 -5.66
C ALA A 362 6.47 18.29 -6.83
N LEU A 363 5.32 18.91 -7.12
CA LEU A 363 5.19 19.94 -8.18
C LEU A 363 6.03 21.19 -7.88
N ASP A 364 6.10 21.58 -6.62
CA ASP A 364 6.89 22.75 -6.19
C ASP A 364 8.37 22.40 -6.09
N LEU A 365 8.71 21.21 -5.56
CA LEU A 365 10.08 20.75 -5.45
C LEU A 365 10.74 20.55 -6.83
N CYS A 366 9.98 20.10 -7.83
CA CYS A 366 10.43 19.98 -9.22
C CYS A 366 10.25 21.33 -9.96
N SER A 367 10.84 22.41 -9.45
CA SER A 367 10.59 23.79 -9.88
C SER A 367 10.90 24.06 -11.35
N ASN A 368 11.80 23.31 -11.97
CA ASN A 368 12.24 23.49 -13.35
C ASN A 368 11.42 22.73 -14.41
N ILE A 369 10.43 21.93 -14.00
CA ILE A 369 9.44 21.38 -14.92
C ILE A 369 8.56 22.54 -15.41
N PRO A 370 8.31 22.71 -16.72
CA PRO A 370 7.39 23.73 -17.25
C PRO A 370 5.98 23.63 -16.63
N ALA A 371 5.32 24.76 -16.44
CA ALA A 371 4.01 24.80 -15.77
C ALA A 371 2.94 24.00 -16.54
N GLU A 372 3.00 23.98 -17.86
CA GLU A 372 2.14 23.20 -18.75
C GLU A 372 2.32 21.69 -18.62
N ASP A 373 3.46 21.25 -18.07
CA ASP A 373 3.79 19.84 -17.82
C ASP A 373 3.53 19.40 -16.38
N LYS A 374 2.95 20.29 -15.56
CA LYS A 374 2.56 20.01 -14.18
C LYS A 374 1.05 19.89 -14.06
N VAL A 375 0.56 18.81 -13.46
CA VAL A 375 -0.87 18.59 -13.22
C VAL A 375 -1.07 18.09 -11.80
N HIS A 376 -2.05 18.64 -11.10
CA HIS A 376 -2.52 18.12 -9.81
C HIS A 376 -3.99 17.73 -9.89
N TYR A 377 -4.35 16.61 -9.26
CA TYR A 377 -5.74 16.21 -9.09
C TYR A 377 -5.98 15.66 -7.67
N GLU A 378 -6.82 16.35 -6.91
CA GLU A 378 -7.40 15.86 -5.66
C GLU A 378 -8.76 15.25 -5.95
N CYS A 379 -8.94 13.95 -5.63
CA CYS A 379 -10.19 13.24 -5.87
C CYS A 379 -11.13 13.38 -4.66
N PRO A 380 -12.28 14.07 -4.80
CA PRO A 380 -13.20 14.29 -3.68
C PRO A 380 -13.80 13.00 -3.14
N GLY A 381 -13.89 12.86 -1.81
CA GLY A 381 -14.54 11.76 -1.12
C GLY A 381 -13.78 10.43 -1.15
N VAL A 382 -12.55 10.40 -1.66
CA VAL A 382 -11.77 9.19 -1.88
C VAL A 382 -10.67 9.06 -0.83
N GLY A 383 -10.54 7.86 -0.23
CA GLY A 383 -9.43 7.48 0.66
C GLY A 383 -8.28 6.84 -0.13
N HIS A 384 -7.23 6.43 0.58
CA HIS A 384 -5.98 5.95 -0.03
C HIS A 384 -6.17 4.87 -1.10
N TYR A 385 -6.91 3.82 -0.80
CA TYR A 385 -7.15 2.72 -1.77
C TYR A 385 -7.98 3.16 -2.98
N GLY A 386 -8.86 4.15 -2.82
CA GLY A 386 -9.71 4.65 -3.88
C GLY A 386 -8.99 5.48 -4.94
N ILE A 387 -7.74 5.92 -4.69
CA ILE A 387 -6.94 6.67 -5.68
C ILE A 387 -6.30 5.76 -6.75
N PHE A 388 -6.32 4.44 -6.55
CA PHE A 388 -5.76 3.47 -7.51
C PHE A 388 -6.65 2.25 -7.74
N ASN A 389 -7.80 2.12 -7.06
CA ASN A 389 -8.72 1.00 -7.25
C ASN A 389 -10.18 1.45 -7.05
N GLY A 390 -11.13 0.59 -7.48
CA GLY A 390 -12.56 0.79 -7.27
C GLY A 390 -13.24 1.65 -8.32
N SER A 391 -14.53 1.98 -8.09
CA SER A 391 -15.38 2.69 -9.06
C SER A 391 -14.88 4.10 -9.35
N ARG A 392 -14.51 4.85 -8.30
CA ARG A 392 -14.00 6.22 -8.43
C ARG A 392 -12.69 6.30 -9.19
N PHE A 393 -11.79 5.33 -8.97
CA PHE A 393 -10.58 5.22 -9.79
C PHE A 393 -10.94 5.06 -11.27
N ARG A 394 -11.81 4.10 -11.59
CA ARG A 394 -12.21 3.82 -12.99
C ARG A 394 -12.96 4.99 -13.64
N SER A 395 -13.85 5.68 -12.91
CA SER A 395 -14.67 6.75 -13.49
C SER A 395 -13.96 8.10 -13.58
N ASP A 396 -13.12 8.44 -12.60
CA ASP A 396 -12.62 9.81 -12.43
C ASP A 396 -11.10 9.91 -12.60
N ILE A 397 -10.32 8.97 -12.05
CA ILE A 397 -8.86 9.06 -11.98
C ILE A 397 -8.20 8.45 -13.22
N ALA A 398 -8.52 7.21 -13.57
CA ALA A 398 -7.91 6.52 -14.71
C ALA A 398 -8.10 7.28 -16.04
N PRO A 399 -9.28 7.87 -16.35
CA PRO A 399 -9.42 8.68 -17.57
C PRO A 399 -8.57 9.94 -17.57
N ARG A 400 -8.27 10.53 -16.39
CA ARG A 400 -7.38 11.70 -16.29
C ARG A 400 -5.93 11.31 -16.50
N ILE A 401 -5.51 10.18 -15.93
CA ILE A 401 -4.18 9.60 -16.17
C ILE A 401 -4.01 9.28 -17.66
N ALA A 402 -4.96 8.58 -18.26
CA ALA A 402 -4.94 8.24 -19.68
C ALA A 402 -4.82 9.49 -20.57
N ARG A 403 -5.56 10.55 -20.25
CA ARG A 403 -5.47 11.83 -20.97
C ARG A 403 -4.11 12.49 -20.77
N PHE A 404 -3.57 12.52 -19.55
CA PHE A 404 -2.27 13.09 -19.24
C PHE A 404 -1.16 12.37 -19.99
N VAL A 405 -1.18 11.03 -20.01
CA VAL A 405 -0.24 10.16 -20.72
C VAL A 405 -0.33 10.42 -22.24
N ARG A 406 -1.50 10.29 -22.83
CA ARG A 406 -1.70 10.47 -24.28
C ARG A 406 -1.32 11.85 -24.79
N HIS A 407 -1.51 12.88 -24.00
CA HIS A 407 -1.15 14.26 -24.39
C HIS A 407 0.34 14.46 -24.55
N ARG A 408 1.16 13.59 -23.95
CA ARG A 408 2.61 13.68 -23.93
C ARG A 408 3.30 12.55 -24.70
N ASP A 409 2.51 11.56 -25.13
CA ASP A 409 3.04 10.45 -25.90
C ASP A 409 3.33 10.89 -27.34
N PRO A 410 4.54 10.67 -27.85
CA PRO A 410 4.90 11.04 -29.23
C PRO A 410 4.13 10.25 -30.30
N ARG A 411 3.48 9.14 -29.92
CA ARG A 411 2.61 8.32 -30.79
C ARG A 411 1.18 8.85 -30.88
N ALA A 412 0.82 9.84 -30.04
CA ALA A 412 -0.53 10.38 -30.00
C ALA A 412 -0.88 11.06 -31.33
N ASP A 413 -1.88 10.53 -32.03
CA ASP A 413 -2.41 11.11 -33.26
C ASP A 413 -3.11 12.45 -32.94
N GLU A 414 -2.81 13.53 -33.70
CA GLU A 414 -3.43 14.86 -33.51
C GLU A 414 -4.97 14.81 -33.54
N THR A 415 -5.54 13.82 -34.22
CA THR A 415 -6.99 13.64 -34.34
C THR A 415 -7.62 13.21 -33.00
N VAL A 416 -6.92 12.37 -32.22
CA VAL A 416 -7.35 11.92 -30.89
C VAL A 416 -7.26 13.07 -29.88
N LEU A 417 -6.24 13.91 -29.99
CA LEU A 417 -6.07 15.11 -29.16
C LEU A 417 -7.21 16.12 -29.38
N LYS A 418 -7.71 16.27 -30.60
CA LYS A 418 -8.83 17.16 -30.92
C LYS A 418 -10.17 16.64 -30.39
N SER A 419 -10.43 15.33 -30.47
CA SER A 419 -11.65 14.71 -29.95
C SER A 419 -11.72 14.77 -28.41
N THR A 420 -10.58 14.62 -27.74
CA THR A 420 -10.49 14.70 -26.27
C THR A 420 -10.68 16.14 -25.76
N ARG A 421 -10.27 17.15 -26.54
CA ARG A 421 -10.56 18.55 -26.25
C ARG A 421 -12.04 18.90 -26.41
N ALA A 422 -12.72 18.35 -27.41
CA ALA A 422 -14.15 18.58 -27.67
C ALA A 422 -15.07 18.02 -26.57
N ASN A 423 -14.67 16.90 -25.94
CA ASN A 423 -15.43 16.25 -24.85
C ASN A 423 -15.14 16.84 -23.45
N ALA A 424 -14.26 17.82 -23.33
CA ALA A 424 -13.85 18.44 -22.06
C ALA A 424 -14.70 19.67 -21.66
N THR A 425 -15.85 19.92 -22.31
CA THR A 425 -16.80 20.95 -21.87
C THR A 425 -17.47 20.51 -20.58
N PRO A 426 -17.47 21.33 -19.50
CA PRO A 426 -18.14 20.98 -18.26
C PRO A 426 -19.63 20.79 -18.51
N ARG A 427 -20.17 19.61 -18.32
CA ARG A 427 -21.62 19.42 -18.22
C ARG A 427 -22.11 20.21 -17.02
N ALA A 428 -22.90 21.22 -17.25
CA ALA A 428 -23.65 21.95 -16.24
C ALA A 428 -24.44 20.93 -15.38
N SER A 429 -24.45 21.21 -14.09
CA SER A 429 -25.17 20.52 -13.03
C SER A 429 -26.52 19.95 -13.47
N ASP A 430 -26.66 18.64 -13.53
CA ASP A 430 -27.95 17.98 -13.47
C ASP A 430 -28.21 17.53 -12.02
N LYS A 431 -29.23 18.12 -11.43
CA LYS A 431 -29.79 17.74 -10.15
C LYS A 431 -30.73 16.56 -10.40
N GLY A 432 -30.55 15.50 -9.67
CA GLY A 432 -31.55 14.43 -9.48
C GLY A 432 -31.14 13.11 -10.11
N ASP A 433 -30.73 12.20 -9.28
CA ASP A 433 -31.45 11.01 -8.82
C ASP A 433 -30.52 10.11 -7.98
N ASN A 434 -30.91 9.96 -6.74
CA ASN A 434 -30.41 8.93 -5.84
C ASN A 434 -30.85 7.57 -6.38
N HIS A 435 -29.89 6.68 -6.66
CA HIS A 435 -29.88 5.24 -6.32
C HIS A 435 -28.77 4.53 -7.12
N ALA A 436 -27.59 4.50 -6.55
CA ALA A 436 -26.69 3.37 -6.66
C ALA A 436 -25.86 3.37 -5.36
N ALA A 437 -26.15 2.45 -4.48
CA ALA A 437 -25.40 2.26 -3.26
C ALA A 437 -23.95 1.94 -3.61
N ASP A 438 -23.05 2.84 -3.28
CA ASP A 438 -21.61 2.68 -3.42
C ASP A 438 -21.14 1.55 -2.49
N ASP A 439 -20.76 0.43 -3.06
CA ASP A 439 -20.26 -0.78 -2.38
C ASP A 439 -18.84 -0.59 -1.79
N ASN A 440 -18.30 0.63 -1.86
CA ASN A 440 -17.05 1.04 -1.20
C ASN A 440 -17.25 1.65 0.21
N SER A 441 -18.46 1.53 0.80
CA SER A 441 -18.77 2.05 2.14
C SER A 441 -17.92 1.42 3.27
N ALA A 442 -17.21 0.32 3.01
CA ALA A 442 -16.30 -0.30 3.97
C ALA A 442 -15.10 0.59 4.34
N PHE A 443 -14.76 1.60 3.53
CA PHE A 443 -13.57 2.45 3.70
C PHE A 443 -13.83 3.96 3.63
N SER A 444 -15.08 4.45 3.75
CA SER A 444 -15.37 5.88 3.84
C SER A 444 -15.77 6.30 5.26
N PHE A 445 -15.17 7.38 5.80
CA PHE A 445 -15.62 7.99 7.05
C PHE A 445 -17.01 8.62 6.89
N SER A 446 -17.84 8.61 7.94
CA SER A 446 -19.10 9.35 7.91
C SER A 446 -18.84 10.87 7.92
N ALA A 447 -19.73 11.64 7.27
CA ALA A 447 -19.61 13.10 7.16
C ALA A 447 -19.54 13.83 8.52
N ASP A 448 -20.15 13.25 9.57
CA ASP A 448 -20.18 13.83 10.91
C ASP A 448 -18.83 13.76 11.65
N GLN A 449 -18.01 12.74 11.38
CA GLN A 449 -16.66 12.65 11.97
C GLN A 449 -15.68 13.60 11.30
N SER A 450 -15.89 13.91 10.00
CA SER A 450 -15.07 14.88 9.25
C SER A 450 -15.30 16.32 9.72
N ALA A 451 -16.53 16.67 10.15
CA ALA A 451 -16.86 18.02 10.62
C ALA A 451 -16.22 18.33 12.00
N ALA A 452 -16.19 17.34 12.91
CA ALA A 452 -15.54 17.48 14.21
C ALA A 452 -14.01 17.67 14.07
N PHE A 453 -13.39 16.95 13.13
CA PHE A 453 -11.94 17.04 12.88
C PHE A 453 -11.52 18.37 12.22
N ARG A 454 -12.35 18.94 11.32
CA ARG A 454 -12.10 20.25 10.68
C ARG A 454 -12.17 21.42 11.66
N SER A 455 -13.07 21.35 12.67
CA SER A 455 -13.17 22.38 13.70
C SER A 455 -11.97 22.38 14.67
N GLU A 456 -11.41 21.21 14.95
CA GLU A 456 -10.25 21.06 15.85
C GLU A 456 -8.92 21.43 15.17
N ALA A 457 -8.76 21.10 13.88
CA ALA A 457 -7.60 21.48 13.07
C ALA A 457 -7.56 22.99 12.78
N ALA A 458 -8.71 23.63 12.51
CA ALA A 458 -8.80 25.06 12.30
C ALA A 458 -8.50 25.87 13.59
N ALA A 459 -8.90 25.36 14.76
CA ALA A 459 -8.61 25.99 16.04
C ALA A 459 -7.11 25.88 16.43
N LYS A 460 -6.43 24.81 16.05
CA LYS A 460 -4.99 24.64 16.30
C LYS A 460 -4.10 25.49 15.38
N ASN A 461 -4.52 25.79 14.16
CA ASN A 461 -3.73 26.58 13.22
C ASN A 461 -3.77 28.09 13.47
N GLN A 462 -4.72 28.61 14.27
CA GLN A 462 -4.75 30.02 14.63
C GLN A 462 -3.87 30.41 15.83
N SER A 463 -3.26 29.44 16.53
CA SER A 463 -2.45 29.69 17.75
C SER A 463 -0.91 29.71 17.53
N VAL A 464 -0.41 29.65 16.29
CA VAL A 464 1.04 29.49 16.01
C VAL A 464 1.73 30.79 15.53
N LEU A 465 1.16 31.99 15.72
CA LEU A 465 1.77 33.26 15.31
C LEU A 465 2.11 34.20 16.49
N THR A 466 2.64 33.65 17.59
CA THR A 466 3.30 34.51 18.59
C THR A 466 4.53 33.80 19.19
N PRO A 467 5.73 34.41 19.18
CA PRO A 467 6.90 33.83 19.81
C PRO A 467 6.79 33.97 21.34
N LEU A 468 6.82 32.84 22.05
CA LEU A 468 6.89 32.81 23.51
C LEU A 468 8.33 32.72 24.03
N PRO A 469 8.64 33.35 25.19
CA PRO A 469 9.98 33.37 25.73
C PRO A 469 10.38 32.01 26.32
N VAL A 470 11.64 31.66 26.12
CA VAL A 470 12.30 30.43 26.62
C VAL A 470 12.29 30.41 28.15
N ARG A 471 11.65 29.41 28.76
CA ARG A 471 11.82 29.04 30.18
C ARG A 471 12.58 27.72 30.28
N PRO A 472 13.47 27.57 31.31
CA PRO A 472 14.26 26.36 31.43
C PRO A 472 13.43 25.14 31.81
N VAL A 473 13.77 24.02 31.18
CA VAL A 473 13.11 22.71 31.31
C VAL A 473 13.45 22.11 32.68
N ALA A 474 12.43 21.90 33.50
CA ALA A 474 12.54 21.02 34.67
C ALA A 474 12.42 19.55 34.16
N SER A 475 13.34 18.72 34.62
CA SER A 475 13.40 17.30 34.33
C SER A 475 12.09 16.59 34.71
N ARG A 476 11.39 15.98 33.71
CA ARG A 476 10.30 15.05 33.95
C ARG A 476 10.85 13.63 34.13
N PRO A 477 10.28 12.84 35.03
CA PRO A 477 10.66 11.44 35.17
C PRO A 477 10.30 10.66 33.90
N ALA A 478 11.20 9.76 33.48
CA ALA A 478 11.00 8.86 32.35
C ALA A 478 9.77 7.97 32.60
N MET A 479 8.73 8.13 31.77
CA MET A 479 7.67 7.12 31.69
C MET A 479 8.16 6.00 30.76
N ASP A 480 8.19 4.78 31.28
CA ASP A 480 8.50 3.56 30.56
C ASP A 480 7.37 3.24 29.57
N GLY A 481 7.48 3.80 28.35
CA GLY A 481 6.48 3.62 27.29
C GLY A 481 6.61 2.33 26.49
N SER A 482 7.54 1.43 26.84
CA SER A 482 7.79 0.21 26.09
C SER A 482 6.71 -0.86 26.29
N ALA A 483 6.08 -0.90 27.45
CA ALA A 483 5.02 -1.87 27.76
C ALA A 483 3.67 -1.52 27.10
N ASP A 484 3.35 -0.23 26.95
CA ASP A 484 2.05 0.21 26.46
C ASP A 484 1.88 0.08 24.93
N ALA A 485 2.93 0.34 24.15
CA ALA A 485 2.87 0.16 22.70
C ALA A 485 2.82 -1.33 22.30
N TRP A 486 3.52 -2.18 23.04
CA TRP A 486 3.42 -3.64 22.89
C TRP A 486 2.08 -4.16 23.38
N SER A 487 1.54 -3.65 24.49
CA SER A 487 0.19 -4.01 24.94
C SER A 487 -0.89 -3.53 23.98
N GLN A 488 -0.73 -2.41 23.29
CA GLN A 488 -1.66 -1.95 22.24
C GLN A 488 -1.48 -2.73 20.93
N MET A 489 -0.25 -3.05 20.51
CA MET A 489 -0.01 -3.98 19.39
C MET A 489 -0.50 -5.40 19.69
N TRP A 490 -0.40 -5.85 20.96
CA TRP A 490 -0.97 -7.11 21.43
C TRP A 490 -2.46 -7.01 21.72
N ALA A 491 -2.98 -5.85 22.11
CA ALA A 491 -4.43 -5.59 22.21
C ALA A 491 -5.08 -5.60 20.80
N GLY A 492 -4.37 -5.18 19.76
CA GLY A 492 -4.77 -5.43 18.37
C GLY A 492 -4.86 -6.95 18.04
N ASN A 493 -4.11 -7.78 18.76
CA ASN A 493 -4.27 -9.22 18.77
C ASN A 493 -5.49 -9.70 19.62
N ILE A 494 -6.29 -8.79 20.17
CA ILE A 494 -7.56 -9.11 20.82
C ILE A 494 -8.49 -9.83 19.85
N PHE A 495 -8.39 -9.56 18.56
CA PHE A 495 -9.07 -10.35 17.53
C PHE A 495 -8.66 -11.83 17.62
N MET A 496 -7.37 -12.11 17.74
CA MET A 496 -6.85 -13.47 17.92
C MET A 496 -7.16 -14.02 19.34
N GLN A 497 -7.07 -13.19 20.38
CA GLN A 497 -7.38 -13.59 21.76
C GLN A 497 -8.86 -13.88 21.97
N ASN A 498 -9.75 -13.03 21.51
CA ASN A 498 -11.21 -13.23 21.67
C ASN A 498 -11.75 -14.30 20.71
N MET A 499 -11.11 -14.53 19.58
CA MET A 499 -11.51 -15.56 18.63
C MET A 499 -10.92 -16.95 18.97
N PHE A 500 -9.76 -17.03 19.63
CA PHE A 500 -9.02 -18.28 19.83
C PHE A 500 -8.69 -18.61 21.30
N GLY A 501 -9.07 -17.75 22.26
CA GLY A 501 -8.83 -17.99 23.69
C GLY A 501 -7.34 -18.07 24.08
N ILE A 502 -6.44 -17.53 23.27
CA ILE A 502 -4.99 -17.56 23.52
C ILE A 502 -4.62 -16.36 24.37
N ALA A 503 -4.43 -16.55 25.67
CA ALA A 503 -3.90 -15.51 26.55
C ALA A 503 -2.42 -15.19 26.23
N PRO A 504 -2.00 -13.92 26.28
CA PRO A 504 -0.59 -13.58 26.13
C PRO A 504 0.23 -14.21 27.26
N PRO A 505 1.51 -14.56 27.01
CA PRO A 505 2.40 -15.00 28.08
C PRO A 505 2.51 -13.87 29.12
N ALA A 506 2.28 -14.19 30.39
CA ALA A 506 2.42 -13.27 31.49
C ALA A 506 3.82 -12.66 31.47
N ALA A 507 3.91 -11.33 31.52
CA ALA A 507 5.17 -10.61 31.63
C ALA A 507 5.93 -11.16 32.85
N SER A 508 7.11 -11.73 32.66
CA SER A 508 7.97 -12.18 33.73
C SER A 508 8.35 -10.96 34.56
N LYS A 509 7.81 -10.85 35.78
CA LYS A 509 8.33 -9.90 36.77
C LYS A 509 9.76 -10.27 37.04
N SER A 510 10.69 -9.37 36.72
CA SER A 510 12.08 -9.48 37.14
C SER A 510 12.10 -9.52 38.66
N ALA A 511 12.64 -10.61 39.19
CA ALA A 511 12.93 -10.76 40.59
C ALA A 511 14.17 -9.90 40.92
N ASP A 512 13.92 -8.67 41.34
CA ASP A 512 14.92 -7.85 42.02
C ASP A 512 14.23 -7.15 43.18
N GLU A 513 14.14 -7.92 44.27
CA GLU A 513 13.98 -7.36 45.64
C GLU A 513 14.39 -8.48 46.63
N LYS A 514 15.60 -8.40 47.09
CA LYS A 514 15.99 -8.67 48.49
C LYS A 514 17.53 -8.68 48.64
N SER A 515 18.06 -7.58 49.04
CA SER A 515 19.14 -7.56 50.05
C SER A 515 19.08 -6.27 50.84
N ASN A 516 18.27 -6.27 51.85
CA ASN A 516 18.36 -5.24 52.88
C ASN A 516 19.19 -5.78 54.04
N GLY A 517 20.09 -4.97 54.43
CA GLY A 517 21.17 -5.26 55.33
C GLY A 517 20.82 -5.67 56.76
N THR A 518 21.80 -6.22 57.38
CA THR A 518 21.98 -6.15 58.81
C THR A 518 23.44 -5.83 59.11
N SER A 519 23.65 -4.64 59.61
CA SER A 519 24.83 -4.24 60.35
C SER A 519 24.84 -4.93 61.71
N VAL A 520 25.92 -5.61 62.09
CA VAL A 520 26.31 -5.77 63.52
C VAL A 520 27.83 -5.64 63.61
N SER A 521 28.20 -4.73 64.48
CA SER A 521 29.50 -4.43 65.03
C SER A 521 30.24 -5.62 65.64
N ALA A 522 31.50 -5.74 65.40
CA ALA A 522 32.60 -5.88 66.34
C ALA A 522 33.91 -5.70 65.60
#